data_76bcafc5788b86a87cb9e86c972a5e3f
#
_entry.id   76bcafc5788b86a87cb9e86c972a5e3f
#
_cell.length_a   1.000
_cell.length_b   1.000
_cell.length_c   1.000
_cell.angle_alpha   90.00
_cell.angle_beta   90.00
_cell.angle_gamma   90.00
#
_symmetry.space_group_name_H-M   'P 1'
#
loop_
_entity.id
_entity.type
_entity.pdbx_description
1 polymer ?
#
loop_
_entity_poly.entity_id
_entity_poly.type
_entity_poly.pdbx_seq_one_letter_code
_entity_poly.pdbx_strand_id
1 'polypeptide(L)'
;MELKYKRVLLKLSGEALLGKERNGDPFNPAIIEQYAKEIKQVVDLGVEVAIVIGGGNIYRGMNEAESGIERAHGDYMGMLATVINAMAIQAMLEKIGVYTRLQSAINMEQVAEPYIRRKALRHLEKGRVVIFGAGTGNPYFTTDTAGSLRAIEMKADVILKGTRVDGVYDSDPEKNPGAVKFETISFQDCISKNLKVMDMTAFTLCMENKLPIIVFDMNQPGNLLRVVQGDGVGTLVG
;
A
#
# COMPACT_ATOMS: atom_id res chain seq x y z
N MET A 1 -16.10 19.25 -7.08
CA MET A 1 -16.23 18.01 -6.28
C MET A 1 -15.48 18.20 -4.99
N GLU A 2 -16.09 17.92 -3.86
CA GLU A 2 -15.44 18.02 -2.56
C GLU A 2 -14.64 16.74 -2.29
N LEU A 3 -13.37 16.89 -1.93
CA LEU A 3 -12.51 15.77 -1.58
C LEU A 3 -12.62 15.53 -0.07
N LYS A 4 -12.90 14.30 0.33
CA LYS A 4 -12.94 13.92 1.74
C LYS A 4 -11.54 13.85 2.35
N TYR A 5 -10.55 13.44 1.56
CA TYR A 5 -9.16 13.24 1.98
C TYR A 5 -8.23 14.07 1.11
N LYS A 6 -7.31 14.80 1.75
CA LYS A 6 -6.31 15.66 1.08
C LYS A 6 -4.95 14.98 0.93
N ARG A 7 -4.57 14.17 1.92
CA ARG A 7 -3.33 13.41 1.91
C ARG A 7 -3.61 11.96 2.24
N VAL A 8 -3.24 11.08 1.35
CA VAL A 8 -3.51 9.64 1.51
C VAL A 8 -2.22 8.84 1.43
N LEU A 9 -2.17 7.72 2.18
CA LEU A 9 -1.19 6.69 1.93
C LEU A 9 -1.87 5.50 1.25
N LEU A 10 -1.49 5.25 0.00
CA LEU A 10 -1.95 4.11 -0.77
C LEU A 10 -1.01 2.92 -0.52
N LYS A 11 -1.53 1.87 0.10
CA LYS A 11 -0.81 0.61 0.29
C LYS A 11 -1.25 -0.41 -0.74
N LEU A 12 -0.31 -0.89 -1.52
CA LEU A 12 -0.52 -1.89 -2.56
C LEU A 12 0.17 -3.22 -2.22
N SER A 13 -0.43 -4.33 -2.60
CA SER A 13 0.23 -5.63 -2.57
C SER A 13 1.13 -5.79 -3.80
N GLY A 14 2.35 -6.31 -3.61
CA GLY A 14 3.20 -6.68 -4.76
C GLY A 14 2.53 -7.71 -5.66
N GLU A 15 1.79 -8.67 -5.10
CA GLU A 15 1.04 -9.68 -5.86
C GLU A 15 -0.01 -9.07 -6.81
N ALA A 16 -0.53 -7.89 -6.48
CA ALA A 16 -1.47 -7.19 -7.34
C ALA A 16 -0.84 -6.77 -8.68
N LEU A 17 0.49 -6.63 -8.75
CA LEU A 17 1.20 -6.29 -10.00
C LEU A 17 1.33 -7.46 -10.98
N LEU A 18 1.05 -8.70 -10.56
CA LEU A 18 1.12 -9.88 -11.42
C LEU A 18 -0.06 -9.97 -12.40
N GLY A 19 -1.22 -9.43 -12.02
CA GLY A 19 -2.47 -9.68 -12.73
C GLY A 19 -2.98 -11.11 -12.54
N LYS A 20 -3.95 -11.51 -13.37
CA LYS A 20 -4.56 -12.86 -13.32
C LYS A 20 -3.70 -13.93 -14.00
N GLU A 21 -2.96 -13.55 -15.04
CA GLU A 21 -2.10 -14.44 -15.80
C GLU A 21 -0.66 -14.37 -15.30
N ARG A 22 -0.18 -15.47 -14.73
CA ARG A 22 1.20 -15.59 -14.27
C ARG A 22 2.06 -16.11 -15.42
N ASN A 23 2.60 -15.22 -16.24
CA ASN A 23 3.49 -15.58 -17.36
C ASN A 23 4.96 -15.74 -16.97
N GLY A 24 5.27 -15.87 -15.68
CA GLY A 24 6.64 -15.93 -15.16
C GLY A 24 7.29 -14.56 -14.93
N ASP A 25 6.74 -13.48 -15.46
CA ASP A 25 7.22 -12.12 -15.22
C ASP A 25 6.77 -11.61 -13.85
N PRO A 26 7.63 -10.87 -13.13
CA PRO A 26 7.26 -10.27 -11.83
C PRO A 26 6.25 -9.14 -11.96
N PHE A 27 6.03 -8.63 -13.18
CA PHE A 27 5.12 -7.51 -13.45
C PHE A 27 4.22 -7.78 -14.65
N ASN A 28 2.98 -7.32 -14.55
CA ASN A 28 2.11 -7.13 -15.71
C ASN A 28 2.07 -5.64 -16.07
N PRO A 29 2.65 -5.20 -17.21
CA PRO A 29 2.70 -3.79 -17.58
C PRO A 29 1.32 -3.14 -17.68
N ALA A 30 0.30 -3.87 -18.11
CA ALA A 30 -1.06 -3.36 -18.23
C ALA A 30 -1.68 -3.04 -16.85
N ILE A 31 -1.39 -3.85 -15.83
CA ILE A 31 -1.84 -3.61 -14.45
C ILE A 31 -1.13 -2.38 -13.87
N ILE A 32 0.19 -2.27 -14.06
CA ILE A 32 0.95 -1.11 -13.58
C ILE A 32 0.43 0.17 -14.24
N GLU A 33 0.14 0.12 -15.55
CA GLU A 33 -0.43 1.26 -16.29
C GLU A 33 -1.82 1.61 -15.77
N GLN A 34 -2.68 0.62 -15.50
CA GLN A 34 -3.99 0.84 -14.89
C GLN A 34 -3.86 1.54 -13.55
N TYR A 35 -3.01 1.04 -12.65
CA TYR A 35 -2.79 1.66 -11.34
C TYR A 35 -2.22 3.07 -11.45
N ALA A 36 -1.28 3.29 -12.37
CA ALA A 36 -0.74 4.62 -12.59
C ALA A 36 -1.81 5.62 -13.07
N LYS A 37 -2.73 5.19 -13.94
CA LYS A 37 -3.88 6.02 -14.38
C LYS A 37 -4.83 6.35 -13.23
N GLU A 38 -5.16 5.38 -12.38
CA GLU A 38 -5.98 5.61 -11.18
C GLU A 38 -5.32 6.61 -10.22
N ILE A 39 -4.01 6.43 -9.97
CA ILE A 39 -3.23 7.35 -9.11
C ILE A 39 -3.20 8.75 -9.73
N LYS A 40 -2.97 8.85 -11.05
CA LYS A 40 -2.96 10.13 -11.74
C LYS A 40 -4.27 10.90 -11.59
N GLN A 41 -5.42 10.22 -11.69
CA GLN A 41 -6.72 10.87 -11.54
C GLN A 41 -6.87 11.58 -10.20
N VAL A 42 -6.43 10.97 -9.10
CA VAL A 42 -6.53 11.58 -7.77
C VAL A 42 -5.47 12.66 -7.55
N VAL A 43 -4.27 12.50 -8.13
CA VAL A 43 -3.21 13.52 -8.09
C VAL A 43 -3.62 14.78 -8.86
N ASP A 44 -4.25 14.63 -10.03
CA ASP A 44 -4.74 15.74 -10.84
C ASP A 44 -5.85 16.56 -10.14
N LEU A 45 -6.52 15.97 -9.14
CA LEU A 45 -7.47 16.68 -8.27
C LEU A 45 -6.79 17.38 -7.08
N GLY A 46 -5.48 17.32 -6.97
CA GLY A 46 -4.71 17.95 -5.90
C GLY A 46 -4.55 17.11 -4.63
N VAL A 47 -4.86 15.81 -4.68
CA VAL A 47 -4.60 14.90 -3.56
C VAL A 47 -3.10 14.62 -3.45
N GLU A 48 -2.54 14.74 -2.27
CA GLU A 48 -1.19 14.35 -1.95
C GLU A 48 -1.12 12.84 -1.72
N VAL A 49 -0.42 12.11 -2.59
CA VAL A 49 -0.38 10.65 -2.59
C VAL A 49 1.00 10.14 -2.17
N ALA A 50 1.03 9.39 -1.09
CA ALA A 50 2.16 8.56 -0.68
C ALA A 50 1.86 7.09 -1.00
N ILE A 51 2.84 6.32 -1.45
CA ILE A 51 2.66 4.91 -1.83
C ILE A 51 3.62 4.03 -1.05
N VAL A 52 3.11 2.92 -0.51
CA VAL A 52 3.89 1.79 -0.02
C VAL A 52 3.45 0.55 -0.78
N ILE A 53 4.40 -0.20 -1.33
CA ILE A 53 4.10 -1.41 -2.09
C ILE A 53 4.84 -2.62 -1.52
N GLY A 54 4.16 -3.77 -1.49
CA GLY A 54 4.76 -5.04 -1.08
C GLY A 54 5.68 -5.64 -2.13
N GLY A 55 6.50 -6.62 -1.74
CA GLY A 55 7.45 -7.34 -2.60
C GLY A 55 7.07 -8.78 -2.93
N GLY A 56 5.86 -9.24 -2.54
CA GLY A 56 5.47 -10.67 -2.57
C GLY A 56 5.35 -11.30 -3.96
N ASN A 57 5.34 -10.52 -5.03
CA ASN A 57 5.41 -11.00 -6.42
C ASN A 57 6.82 -11.42 -6.83
N ILE A 58 7.86 -10.82 -6.26
CA ILE A 58 9.27 -11.07 -6.57
C ILE A 58 9.88 -12.04 -5.57
N TYR A 59 9.68 -11.76 -4.29
CA TYR A 59 10.17 -12.58 -3.19
C TYR A 59 9.12 -12.72 -2.11
N ARG A 60 8.74 -13.95 -1.80
CA ARG A 60 7.88 -14.29 -0.70
C ARG A 60 8.73 -14.95 0.38
N GLY A 61 8.79 -14.33 1.56
CA GLY A 61 9.52 -14.88 2.70
C GLY A 61 9.12 -16.35 2.90
N MET A 62 10.08 -17.25 2.72
CA MET A 62 9.91 -18.68 2.92
C MET A 62 10.15 -18.99 4.40
N ASN A 63 9.57 -20.06 4.88
CA ASN A 63 9.85 -20.54 6.22
C ASN A 63 11.35 -20.90 6.28
N GLU A 64 12.08 -20.42 7.28
CA GLU A 64 13.52 -20.67 7.45
C GLU A 64 13.84 -22.17 7.41
N ALA A 65 12.96 -22.98 8.02
CA ALA A 65 13.09 -24.44 8.03
C ALA A 65 13.01 -25.09 6.63
N GLU A 66 12.35 -24.45 5.67
CA GLU A 66 12.17 -24.96 4.30
C GLU A 66 13.21 -24.43 3.33
N SER A 67 13.67 -23.19 3.54
CA SER A 67 14.56 -22.49 2.62
C SER A 67 16.03 -22.52 3.02
N GLY A 68 16.33 -22.75 4.30
CA GLY A 68 17.67 -22.58 4.87
C GLY A 68 18.15 -21.11 4.91
N ILE A 69 17.29 -20.17 4.58
CA ILE A 69 17.59 -18.73 4.61
C ILE A 69 17.15 -18.17 5.97
N GLU A 70 18.09 -17.59 6.70
CA GLU A 70 17.79 -16.90 7.95
C GLU A 70 16.72 -15.80 7.72
N ARG A 71 15.76 -15.69 8.63
CA ARG A 71 14.64 -14.75 8.51
C ARG A 71 15.07 -13.32 8.22
N ALA A 72 16.10 -12.81 8.91
CA ALA A 72 16.58 -11.46 8.69
C ALA A 72 17.09 -11.24 7.25
N HIS A 73 17.80 -12.23 6.67
CA HIS A 73 18.22 -12.20 5.28
C HIS A 73 17.01 -12.21 4.32
N GLY A 74 16.04 -13.09 4.57
CA GLY A 74 14.81 -13.13 3.79
C GLY A 74 14.03 -11.82 3.83
N ASP A 75 13.97 -11.17 4.99
CA ASP A 75 13.32 -9.87 5.14
C ASP A 75 14.04 -8.78 4.33
N TYR A 76 15.39 -8.75 4.30
CA TYR A 76 16.13 -7.85 3.42
C TYR A 76 15.89 -8.12 1.94
N MET A 77 15.81 -9.38 1.51
CA MET A 77 15.42 -9.74 0.14
C MET A 77 14.02 -9.21 -0.19
N GLY A 78 13.07 -9.35 0.73
CA GLY A 78 11.73 -8.78 0.61
C GLY A 78 11.74 -7.25 0.53
N MET A 79 12.59 -6.57 1.31
CA MET A 79 12.75 -5.11 1.24
C MET A 79 13.29 -4.68 -0.14
N LEU A 80 14.30 -5.36 -0.69
CA LEU A 80 14.82 -5.07 -2.03
C LEU A 80 13.75 -5.33 -3.10
N ALA A 81 12.94 -6.38 -2.97
CA ALA A 81 11.81 -6.65 -3.85
C ALA A 81 10.80 -5.49 -3.87
N THR A 82 10.54 -4.85 -2.71
CA THR A 82 9.67 -3.66 -2.68
C THR A 82 10.27 -2.47 -3.44
N VAL A 83 11.59 -2.31 -3.43
CA VAL A 83 12.27 -1.24 -4.19
C VAL A 83 12.11 -1.47 -5.69
N ILE A 84 12.28 -2.71 -6.17
CA ILE A 84 12.06 -3.06 -7.58
C ILE A 84 10.62 -2.71 -8.00
N ASN A 85 9.62 -3.09 -7.20
CA ASN A 85 8.22 -2.74 -7.46
C ASN A 85 7.97 -1.22 -7.45
N ALA A 86 8.59 -0.52 -6.52
CA ALA A 86 8.50 0.93 -6.40
C ALA A 86 9.08 1.64 -7.63
N MET A 87 10.21 1.16 -8.18
CA MET A 87 10.80 1.66 -9.43
C MET A 87 9.87 1.43 -10.63
N ALA A 88 9.21 0.26 -10.70
CA ALA A 88 8.27 -0.03 -11.78
C ALA A 88 7.06 0.92 -11.76
N ILE A 89 6.48 1.17 -10.59
CA ILE A 89 5.40 2.14 -10.41
C ILE A 89 5.89 3.56 -10.74
N GLN A 90 7.07 3.96 -10.26
CA GLN A 90 7.69 5.24 -10.55
C GLN A 90 7.81 5.47 -12.06
N ALA A 91 8.44 4.54 -12.77
CA ALA A 91 8.65 4.65 -14.20
C ALA A 91 7.33 4.82 -14.98
N MET A 92 6.29 4.10 -14.59
CA MET A 92 4.98 4.20 -15.24
C MET A 92 4.27 5.52 -14.93
N LEU A 93 4.32 6.00 -13.68
CA LEU A 93 3.76 7.29 -13.30
C LEU A 93 4.45 8.44 -14.04
N GLU A 94 5.78 8.43 -14.12
CA GLU A 94 6.55 9.45 -14.83
C GLU A 94 6.31 9.41 -16.34
N LYS A 95 6.14 8.22 -16.92
CA LYS A 95 5.75 8.05 -18.34
C LYS A 95 4.44 8.75 -18.67
N ILE A 96 3.49 8.81 -17.76
CA ILE A 96 2.19 9.47 -17.96
C ILE A 96 2.14 10.89 -17.39
N GLY A 97 3.29 11.48 -17.05
CA GLY A 97 3.45 12.88 -16.65
C GLY A 97 3.19 13.18 -15.17
N VAL A 98 3.21 12.17 -14.29
CA VAL A 98 3.11 12.36 -12.83
C VAL A 98 4.52 12.48 -12.25
N TYR A 99 4.82 13.59 -11.59
CA TYR A 99 6.10 13.75 -10.89
C TYR A 99 6.18 12.87 -9.65
N THR A 100 7.25 12.09 -9.53
CA THR A 100 7.42 11.17 -8.40
C THR A 100 8.73 11.38 -7.66
N ARG A 101 8.84 10.80 -6.47
CA ARG A 101 10.10 10.59 -5.74
C ARG A 101 10.07 9.25 -5.04
N LEU A 102 11.02 8.40 -5.39
CA LEU A 102 11.26 7.15 -4.68
C LEU A 102 12.21 7.42 -3.51
N GLN A 103 11.79 7.07 -2.30
CA GLN A 103 12.62 7.14 -1.10
C GLN A 103 12.76 5.75 -0.47
N SER A 104 13.99 5.39 -0.14
CA SER A 104 14.31 4.08 0.43
C SER A 104 14.71 4.18 1.90
N ALA A 105 14.22 3.24 2.71
CA ALA A 105 14.62 3.08 4.09
C ALA A 105 16.02 2.44 4.25
N ILE A 106 16.54 1.81 3.18
CA ILE A 106 17.91 1.33 3.07
C ILE A 106 18.67 2.29 2.16
N ASN A 107 19.88 2.71 2.53
CA ASN A 107 20.70 3.61 1.73
C ASN A 107 21.09 2.96 0.40
N MET A 108 20.67 3.57 -0.70
CA MET A 108 20.95 3.15 -2.08
C MET A 108 20.85 4.37 -3.02
N GLU A 109 21.64 5.38 -2.77
CA GLU A 109 21.53 6.73 -3.35
C GLU A 109 21.56 6.75 -4.89
N GLN A 110 22.16 5.75 -5.53
CA GLN A 110 22.16 5.61 -6.99
C GLN A 110 20.79 5.22 -7.55
N VAL A 111 19.88 4.70 -6.72
CA VAL A 111 18.58 4.15 -7.15
C VAL A 111 17.43 4.95 -6.57
N ALA A 112 17.54 5.36 -5.30
CA ALA A 112 16.46 6.02 -4.57
C ALA A 112 17.03 7.03 -3.58
N GLU A 113 16.29 8.11 -3.31
CA GLU A 113 16.66 9.04 -2.25
C GLU A 113 16.64 8.33 -0.88
N PRO A 114 17.57 8.63 0.04
CA PRO A 114 17.44 8.20 1.43
C PRO A 114 16.14 8.76 2.03
N TYR A 115 15.40 7.93 2.76
CA TYR A 115 14.20 8.39 3.43
C TYR A 115 14.53 9.44 4.48
N ILE A 116 14.03 10.63 4.29
CA ILE A 116 14.06 11.73 5.25
C ILE A 116 12.65 12.32 5.33
N ARG A 117 12.00 12.19 6.49
CA ARG A 117 10.62 12.62 6.71
C ARG A 117 10.32 14.03 6.18
N ARG A 118 11.18 15.01 6.46
CA ARG A 118 11.00 16.40 6.00
C ARG A 118 11.06 16.54 4.47
N LYS A 119 11.93 15.76 3.80
CA LYS A 119 12.00 15.73 2.34
C LYS A 119 10.74 15.14 1.75
N ALA A 120 10.25 14.01 2.30
CA ALA A 120 9.02 13.38 1.86
C ALA A 120 7.82 14.32 1.96
N LEU A 121 7.63 14.98 3.11
CA LEU A 121 6.57 15.98 3.28
C LEU A 121 6.68 17.10 2.25
N ARG A 122 7.89 17.62 2.02
CA ARG A 122 8.10 18.68 1.04
C ARG A 122 7.81 18.23 -0.41
N HIS A 123 8.04 16.96 -0.73
CA HIS A 123 7.66 16.42 -2.02
C HIS A 123 6.13 16.36 -2.18
N LEU A 124 5.41 15.87 -1.18
CA LEU A 124 3.94 15.83 -1.16
C LEU A 124 3.36 17.24 -1.32
N GLU A 125 3.81 18.22 -0.54
CA GLU A 125 3.41 19.62 -0.64
C GLU A 125 3.64 20.24 -2.03
N LYS A 126 4.58 19.72 -2.81
CA LYS A 126 4.84 20.13 -4.20
C LYS A 126 4.04 19.35 -5.24
N GLY A 127 3.04 18.56 -4.80
CA GLY A 127 2.21 17.73 -5.68
C GLY A 127 2.96 16.56 -6.31
N ARG A 128 4.07 16.10 -5.71
CA ARG A 128 4.79 14.91 -6.17
C ARG A 128 4.27 13.69 -5.45
N VAL A 129 4.10 12.60 -6.16
CA VAL A 129 3.85 11.28 -5.53
C VAL A 129 5.14 10.81 -4.87
N VAL A 130 5.06 10.45 -3.59
CA VAL A 130 6.21 9.86 -2.86
C VAL A 130 6.00 8.36 -2.75
N ILE A 131 6.97 7.59 -3.24
CA ILE A 131 6.93 6.13 -3.18
C ILE A 131 7.97 5.67 -2.17
N PHE A 132 7.57 4.88 -1.18
CA PHE A 132 8.47 4.38 -0.15
C PHE A 132 8.88 2.93 -0.46
N GLY A 133 10.17 2.71 -0.64
CA GLY A 133 10.81 1.41 -0.81
C GLY A 133 11.51 0.93 0.45
N ALA A 134 11.88 -0.35 0.48
CA ALA A 134 12.59 -1.03 1.56
C ALA A 134 11.84 -1.05 2.92
N GLY A 135 10.52 -0.96 2.89
CA GLY A 135 9.70 -1.13 4.09
C GLY A 135 10.06 -0.17 5.23
N THR A 136 10.32 -0.71 6.41
CA THR A 136 10.82 0.03 7.58
C THR A 136 12.34 0.21 7.58
N GLY A 137 13.05 -0.54 6.73
CA GLY A 137 14.52 -0.68 6.78
C GLY A 137 15.02 -1.68 7.84
N ASN A 138 14.11 -2.29 8.58
CA ASN A 138 14.43 -3.24 9.64
C ASN A 138 13.74 -4.59 9.37
N PRO A 139 14.43 -5.72 9.59
CA PRO A 139 13.81 -7.06 9.58
C PRO A 139 12.66 -7.16 10.60
N TYR A 140 11.87 -8.23 10.47
CA TYR A 140 10.74 -8.59 11.33
C TYR A 140 9.47 -7.74 11.19
N PHE A 141 9.49 -6.71 10.35
CA PHE A 141 8.31 -5.88 10.06
C PHE A 141 7.77 -6.15 8.67
N THR A 142 6.46 -6.09 8.55
CA THR A 142 5.79 -6.26 7.26
C THR A 142 5.66 -4.93 6.50
N THR A 143 5.18 -5.03 5.27
CA THR A 143 4.84 -3.85 4.46
C THR A 143 3.61 -3.11 5.01
N ASP A 144 2.69 -3.81 5.71
CA ASP A 144 1.55 -3.18 6.38
C ASP A 144 2.05 -2.29 7.54
N THR A 145 3.00 -2.79 8.35
CA THR A 145 3.66 -1.99 9.39
C THR A 145 4.39 -0.78 8.80
N ALA A 146 5.12 -0.97 7.70
CA ALA A 146 5.79 0.15 7.01
C ALA A 146 4.77 1.18 6.52
N GLY A 147 3.65 0.75 5.92
CA GLY A 147 2.58 1.62 5.48
C GLY A 147 1.99 2.44 6.61
N SER A 148 1.68 1.81 7.74
CA SER A 148 1.15 2.49 8.93
C SER A 148 2.12 3.54 9.47
N LEU A 149 3.40 3.17 9.62
CA LEU A 149 4.44 4.08 10.07
C LEU A 149 4.59 5.30 9.13
N ARG A 150 4.71 5.07 7.82
CA ARG A 150 4.84 6.15 6.84
C ARG A 150 3.60 7.03 6.78
N ALA A 151 2.39 6.46 6.90
CA ALA A 151 1.16 7.25 6.93
C ALA A 151 1.13 8.23 8.10
N ILE A 152 1.50 7.78 9.30
CA ILE A 152 1.58 8.61 10.51
C ILE A 152 2.64 9.71 10.32
N GLU A 153 3.85 9.35 9.87
CA GLU A 153 4.95 10.29 9.64
C GLU A 153 4.61 11.35 8.59
N MET A 154 3.86 10.97 7.55
CA MET A 154 3.40 11.89 6.50
C MET A 154 2.16 12.67 6.90
N LYS A 155 1.57 12.40 8.05
CA LYS A 155 0.28 12.97 8.49
C LYS A 155 -0.81 12.73 7.44
N ALA A 156 -0.91 11.50 6.96
CA ALA A 156 -1.98 11.10 6.06
C ALA A 156 -3.34 11.14 6.79
N ASP A 157 -4.38 11.51 6.07
CA ASP A 157 -5.75 11.53 6.59
C ASP A 157 -6.30 10.10 6.74
N VAL A 158 -5.80 9.18 5.90
CA VAL A 158 -6.28 7.80 5.80
C VAL A 158 -5.23 6.89 5.14
N ILE A 159 -5.24 5.62 5.50
CA ILE A 159 -4.57 4.55 4.72
C ILE A 159 -5.59 3.94 3.77
N LEU A 160 -5.29 3.95 2.49
CA LEU A 160 -6.04 3.29 1.44
C LEU A 160 -5.38 1.95 1.14
N LYS A 161 -5.94 0.87 1.67
CA LYS A 161 -5.45 -0.49 1.43
C LYS A 161 -6.10 -1.05 0.17
N GLY A 162 -5.39 -0.94 -0.95
CA GLY A 162 -5.79 -1.51 -2.22
C GLY A 162 -5.55 -3.02 -2.22
N THR A 163 -6.63 -3.79 -2.37
CA THR A 163 -6.64 -5.25 -2.37
C THR A 163 -7.36 -5.80 -3.60
N ARG A 164 -7.54 -7.12 -3.67
CA ARG A 164 -8.38 -7.78 -4.67
C ARG A 164 -9.80 -8.04 -4.19
N VAL A 165 -10.07 -7.81 -2.90
CA VAL A 165 -11.41 -7.89 -2.31
C VAL A 165 -11.92 -6.49 -2.03
N ASP A 166 -13.23 -6.32 -2.10
CA ASP A 166 -13.88 -5.01 -2.06
C ASP A 166 -14.16 -4.49 -0.64
N GLY A 167 -13.61 -5.14 0.40
CA GLY A 167 -13.76 -4.70 1.79
C GLY A 167 -13.35 -5.73 2.81
N VAL A 168 -13.74 -5.50 4.06
CA VAL A 168 -13.57 -6.42 5.20
C VAL A 168 -14.87 -7.20 5.40
N TYR A 169 -14.73 -8.51 5.61
CA TYR A 169 -15.84 -9.44 5.80
C TYR A 169 -15.71 -10.14 7.14
N ASP A 170 -16.83 -10.69 7.63
CA ASP A 170 -16.89 -11.52 8.84
C ASP A 170 -16.17 -12.86 8.69
N SER A 171 -15.99 -13.31 7.45
CA SER A 171 -15.28 -14.52 7.07
C SER A 171 -14.66 -14.34 5.67
N ASP A 172 -13.83 -15.28 5.24
CA ASP A 172 -13.17 -15.22 3.92
C ASP A 172 -14.21 -15.37 2.78
N PRO A 173 -14.47 -14.31 1.99
CA PRO A 173 -15.48 -14.35 0.94
C PRO A 173 -15.11 -15.28 -0.23
N GLU A 174 -13.81 -15.61 -0.40
CA GLU A 174 -13.37 -16.57 -1.41
C GLU A 174 -13.70 -18.03 -1.02
N LYS A 175 -13.88 -18.29 0.28
CA LYS A 175 -14.20 -19.62 0.82
C LYS A 175 -15.65 -19.75 1.27
N ASN A 176 -16.24 -18.66 1.71
CA ASN A 176 -17.62 -18.61 2.20
C ASN A 176 -18.45 -17.63 1.38
N PRO A 177 -19.27 -18.12 0.43
CA PRO A 177 -20.18 -17.26 -0.35
C PRO A 177 -21.21 -16.49 0.50
N GLY A 178 -21.44 -16.91 1.74
CA GLY A 178 -22.34 -16.24 2.69
C GLY A 178 -21.66 -15.18 3.55
N ALA A 179 -20.38 -14.89 3.31
CA ALA A 179 -19.64 -13.86 4.07
C ALA A 179 -20.30 -12.49 3.95
N VAL A 180 -20.46 -11.82 5.08
CA VAL A 180 -21.08 -10.48 5.15
C VAL A 180 -20.02 -9.41 5.22
N LYS A 181 -20.09 -8.46 4.27
CA LYS A 181 -19.21 -7.32 4.22
C LYS A 181 -19.61 -6.26 5.23
N PHE A 182 -18.61 -5.67 5.90
CA PHE A 182 -18.81 -4.49 6.73
C PHE A 182 -18.68 -3.21 5.88
N GLU A 183 -19.60 -2.26 6.06
CA GLU A 183 -19.42 -0.90 5.54
C GLU A 183 -18.44 -0.12 6.41
N THR A 184 -18.64 -0.22 7.73
CA THR A 184 -17.76 0.35 8.75
C THR A 184 -17.55 -0.65 9.87
N ILE A 185 -16.37 -0.65 10.47
CA ILE A 185 -16.06 -1.50 11.61
C ILE A 185 -15.02 -0.83 12.49
N SER A 186 -15.15 -0.95 13.82
CA SER A 186 -14.17 -0.38 14.74
C SER A 186 -12.88 -1.22 14.78
N PHE A 187 -11.76 -0.60 15.17
CA PHE A 187 -10.52 -1.33 15.43
C PHE A 187 -10.73 -2.42 16.47
N GLN A 188 -11.50 -2.12 17.53
CA GLN A 188 -11.77 -3.07 18.61
C GLN A 188 -12.56 -4.30 18.12
N ASP A 189 -13.57 -4.08 17.26
CA ASP A 189 -14.34 -5.18 16.70
C ASP A 189 -13.51 -6.05 15.75
N CYS A 190 -12.61 -5.44 14.97
CA CYS A 190 -11.67 -6.20 14.15
C CYS A 190 -10.79 -7.13 14.99
N ILE A 191 -10.27 -6.64 16.12
CA ILE A 191 -9.45 -7.43 17.06
C ILE A 191 -10.29 -8.54 17.69
N SER A 192 -11.45 -8.20 18.24
CA SER A 192 -12.32 -9.17 18.94
C SER A 192 -12.82 -10.29 18.03
N LYS A 193 -13.07 -9.98 16.75
CA LYS A 193 -13.49 -10.93 15.72
C LYS A 193 -12.32 -11.61 15.01
N ASN A 194 -11.07 -11.29 15.39
CA ASN A 194 -9.85 -11.81 14.76
C ASN A 194 -9.82 -11.63 13.23
N LEU A 195 -10.28 -10.48 12.75
CA LEU A 195 -10.30 -10.16 11.32
C LEU A 195 -8.90 -9.76 10.83
N LYS A 196 -8.44 -10.39 9.75
CA LYS A 196 -7.11 -10.19 9.20
C LYS A 196 -7.05 -9.00 8.22
N VAL A 197 -7.25 -7.80 8.75
CA VAL A 197 -7.15 -6.57 7.93
C VAL A 197 -5.69 -6.24 7.63
N MET A 198 -4.85 -6.22 8.66
CA MET A 198 -3.39 -6.00 8.61
C MET A 198 -2.72 -6.87 9.67
N ASP A 199 -1.37 -6.89 9.70
CA ASP A 199 -0.68 -7.46 10.86
C ASP A 199 -0.95 -6.62 12.13
N MET A 200 -0.82 -7.26 13.31
CA MET A 200 -1.20 -6.65 14.58
C MET A 200 -0.40 -5.38 14.89
N THR A 201 0.88 -5.33 14.53
CA THR A 201 1.73 -4.16 14.76
C THR A 201 1.23 -2.96 13.95
N ALA A 202 0.96 -3.16 12.67
CA ALA A 202 0.38 -2.14 11.79
C ALA A 202 -0.97 -1.65 12.32
N PHE A 203 -1.80 -2.59 12.74
CA PHE A 203 -3.15 -2.32 13.21
C PHE A 203 -3.15 -1.49 14.51
N THR A 204 -2.29 -1.88 15.47
CA THR A 204 -2.13 -1.15 16.74
C THR A 204 -1.61 0.27 16.51
N LEU A 205 -0.63 0.44 15.62
CA LEU A 205 -0.13 1.78 15.24
C LEU A 205 -1.26 2.67 14.72
N CYS A 206 -2.12 2.16 13.83
CA CYS A 206 -3.24 2.91 13.30
C CYS A 206 -4.26 3.26 14.39
N MET A 207 -4.61 2.29 15.24
CA MET A 207 -5.56 2.49 16.34
C MET A 207 -5.08 3.55 17.33
N GLU A 208 -3.82 3.47 17.81
CA GLU A 208 -3.26 4.42 18.77
C GLU A 208 -3.19 5.85 18.21
N ASN A 209 -2.94 5.99 16.91
CA ASN A 209 -2.84 7.28 16.25
C ASN A 209 -4.18 7.75 15.63
N LYS A 210 -5.28 7.00 15.84
CA LYS A 210 -6.60 7.29 15.26
C LYS A 210 -6.58 7.51 13.75
N LEU A 211 -5.73 6.75 13.08
CA LEU A 211 -5.56 6.81 11.63
C LEU A 211 -6.50 5.78 10.97
N PRO A 212 -7.55 6.20 10.28
CA PRO A 212 -8.49 5.26 9.67
C PRO A 212 -7.85 4.50 8.49
N ILE A 213 -8.40 3.30 8.24
CA ILE A 213 -8.00 2.46 7.13
C ILE A 213 -9.22 2.21 6.26
N ILE A 214 -9.11 2.37 4.95
CA ILE A 214 -10.14 1.93 4.01
C ILE A 214 -9.59 0.76 3.20
N VAL A 215 -10.27 -0.37 3.30
CA VAL A 215 -9.98 -1.58 2.50
C VAL A 215 -10.91 -1.60 1.29
N PHE A 216 -10.35 -1.65 0.08
CA PHE A 216 -11.15 -1.59 -1.15
C PHE A 216 -10.49 -2.37 -2.29
N ASP A 217 -11.29 -2.74 -3.31
CA ASP A 217 -10.77 -3.39 -4.52
C ASP A 217 -10.13 -2.36 -5.47
N MET A 218 -8.80 -2.42 -5.57
CA MET A 218 -8.00 -1.56 -6.44
C MET A 218 -8.07 -1.96 -7.92
N ASN A 219 -8.55 -3.18 -8.23
CA ASN A 219 -8.64 -3.67 -9.61
C ASN A 219 -9.87 -3.10 -10.35
N GLN A 220 -10.85 -2.57 -9.63
CA GLN A 220 -12.01 -1.93 -10.22
C GLN A 220 -11.69 -0.49 -10.61
N PRO A 221 -11.73 -0.16 -11.91
CA PRO A 221 -11.47 1.20 -12.37
C PRO A 221 -12.39 2.24 -11.71
N GLY A 222 -11.81 3.37 -11.30
CA GLY A 222 -12.50 4.47 -10.64
C GLY A 222 -12.70 4.31 -9.13
N ASN A 223 -12.41 3.15 -8.54
CA ASN A 223 -12.61 2.95 -7.11
C ASN A 223 -11.69 3.84 -6.26
N LEU A 224 -10.43 4.04 -6.66
CA LEU A 224 -9.53 4.92 -5.92
C LEU A 224 -10.07 6.34 -5.84
N LEU A 225 -10.59 6.87 -6.96
CA LEU A 225 -11.21 8.18 -7.02
C LEU A 225 -12.43 8.28 -6.10
N ARG A 226 -13.34 7.29 -6.19
CA ARG A 226 -14.56 7.24 -5.36
C ARG A 226 -14.24 7.18 -3.86
N VAL A 227 -13.22 6.40 -3.47
CA VAL A 227 -12.77 6.34 -2.07
C VAL A 227 -12.28 7.70 -1.59
N VAL A 228 -11.49 8.41 -2.39
CA VAL A 228 -10.97 9.75 -2.02
C VAL A 228 -12.09 10.79 -1.93
N GLN A 229 -13.15 10.63 -2.72
CA GLN A 229 -14.36 11.46 -2.66
C GLN A 229 -15.27 11.11 -1.48
N GLY A 230 -15.09 9.94 -0.87
CA GLY A 230 -15.89 9.49 0.26
C GLY A 230 -17.19 8.79 -0.11
N ASP A 231 -17.29 8.22 -1.32
CA ASP A 231 -18.50 7.59 -1.88
C ASP A 231 -18.85 6.22 -1.28
N GLY A 232 -18.32 5.87 -0.11
CA GLY A 232 -18.68 4.63 0.58
C GLY A 232 -18.16 3.35 -0.09
N VAL A 233 -17.13 3.45 -0.91
CA VAL A 233 -16.47 2.29 -1.52
C VAL A 233 -15.57 1.60 -0.50
N GLY A 234 -15.70 0.28 -0.38
CA GLY A 234 -14.85 -0.49 0.53
C GLY A 234 -15.42 -0.63 1.93
N THR A 235 -14.55 -0.88 2.90
CA THR A 235 -14.85 -0.90 4.34
C THR A 235 -13.98 0.12 5.05
N LEU A 236 -14.60 1.00 5.83
CA LEU A 236 -13.90 1.92 6.72
C LEU A 236 -13.62 1.22 8.06
N VAL A 237 -12.36 1.17 8.45
CA VAL A 237 -11.90 0.70 9.77
C VAL A 237 -11.39 1.90 10.56
N GLY A 238 -12.02 2.19 11.72
CA GLY A 238 -11.65 3.35 12.52
C GLY A 238 -12.34 3.45 13.88
#